data_ae234e9522d5bfa7b3b57955ad60ace5
#
_entry.id   ae234e9522d5bfa7b3b57955ad60ace5
#
_cell.length_a   1.000
_cell.length_b   1.000
_cell.length_c   1.000
_cell.angle_alpha   90.00
_cell.angle_beta   90.00
_cell.angle_gamma   90.00
#
_symmetry.space_group_name_H-M   'P 1'
#
loop_
_entity.id
_entity.type
_entity.pdbx_description
1 polymer ?
#
loop_
_entity_poly.entity_id
_entity_poly.type
_entity_poly.pdbx_seq_one_letter_code
_entity_poly.pdbx_strand_id
1 'polypeptide(L)'
;LYTPGHTYDHNCYLVEGNLLSGDCLFIGDVGRIDLGGDPREKTEMLYNSLRKLEKLPGETKVYPNHVGAVHAIDSEDTFSTISSEIKNNEALQVKDIKDFYVYMTDGWPAKPDNWEEIIAYNLK
;
A
#
# COMPACT_ATOMS: atom_id res chain seq x y z
N LEU A 1 -1.51 13.90 1.04
CA LEU A 1 -2.41 13.21 0.11
C LEU A 1 -3.25 12.16 0.86
N TYR A 2 -4.55 12.30 0.81
CA TYR A 2 -5.45 11.29 1.36
C TYR A 2 -5.43 10.03 0.50
N THR A 3 -4.98 8.92 1.09
CA THR A 3 -4.75 7.65 0.41
C THR A 3 -5.30 6.48 1.23
N PRO A 4 -6.64 6.42 1.42
CA PRO A 4 -7.25 5.37 2.24
C PRO A 4 -7.16 4.00 1.58
N GLY A 5 -7.28 2.96 2.40
CA GLY A 5 -7.32 1.56 1.98
C GLY A 5 -6.72 0.64 3.02
N HIS A 6 -5.44 0.77 3.33
CA HIS A 6 -4.84 0.07 4.46
C HIS A 6 -5.58 0.44 5.76
N THR A 7 -5.76 1.73 5.99
CA THR A 7 -6.70 2.26 6.97
C THR A 7 -7.62 3.28 6.29
N TYR A 8 -8.77 3.59 6.92
CA TYR A 8 -9.72 4.57 6.37
C TYR A 8 -9.18 6.00 6.36
N ASP A 9 -8.29 6.31 7.27
CA ASP A 9 -7.73 7.66 7.47
C ASP A 9 -6.29 7.81 6.95
N HIS A 10 -5.80 6.83 6.20
CA HIS A 10 -4.42 6.83 5.74
C HIS A 10 -4.09 8.03 4.85
N ASN A 11 -2.92 8.61 5.08
CA ASN A 11 -2.37 9.70 4.28
C ASN A 11 -0.92 9.41 3.90
N CYS A 12 -0.58 9.76 2.67
CA CYS A 12 0.80 9.89 2.23
C CYS A 12 1.23 11.36 2.30
N TYR A 13 2.49 11.60 2.53
CA TYR A 13 3.04 12.96 2.60
C TYR A 13 4.04 13.17 1.48
N LEU A 14 3.82 14.21 0.66
CA LEU A 14 4.68 14.56 -0.45
C LEU A 14 5.45 15.83 -0.09
N VAL A 15 6.79 15.73 -0.02
CA VAL A 15 7.67 16.82 0.34
C VAL A 15 8.85 16.85 -0.64
N GLU A 16 8.93 17.91 -1.45
CA GLU A 16 10.07 18.16 -2.34
C GLU A 16 10.49 16.94 -3.19
N GLY A 17 9.52 16.28 -3.84
CA GLY A 17 9.77 15.10 -4.66
C GLY A 17 9.99 13.80 -3.90
N ASN A 18 9.71 13.79 -2.60
CA ASN A 18 9.79 12.60 -1.74
C ASN A 18 8.39 12.26 -1.23
N LEU A 19 7.95 11.04 -1.47
CA LEU A 19 6.67 10.53 -1.00
C LEU A 19 6.89 9.61 0.21
N LEU A 20 6.42 10.05 1.36
CA LEU A 20 6.34 9.20 2.55
C LEU A 20 5.04 8.42 2.41
N SER A 21 5.13 7.19 1.93
CA SER A 21 3.96 6.42 1.50
C SER A 21 3.30 5.60 2.61
N GLY A 22 3.89 5.57 3.80
CA GLY A 22 3.35 4.83 4.94
C GLY A 22 3.11 3.37 4.61
N ASP A 23 1.91 2.90 4.90
CA ASP A 23 1.47 1.54 4.60
C ASP A 23 0.53 1.47 3.38
N CYS A 24 0.57 2.47 2.51
CA CYS A 24 -0.19 2.44 1.25
C CYS A 24 0.61 1.76 0.14
N LEU A 25 1.81 2.22 -0.12
CA LEU A 25 2.68 1.72 -1.18
C LEU A 25 4.03 1.32 -0.61
N PHE A 26 4.42 0.07 -0.83
CA PHE A 26 5.72 -0.47 -0.48
C PHE A 26 6.61 -0.61 -1.72
N ILE A 27 7.83 -1.07 -1.53
CA ILE A 27 8.72 -1.44 -2.63
C ILE A 27 8.31 -2.82 -3.13
N GLY A 28 7.69 -2.87 -4.30
CA GLY A 28 7.22 -4.11 -4.93
C GLY A 28 5.93 -4.68 -4.36
N ASP A 29 5.26 -3.97 -3.44
CA ASP A 29 4.04 -4.42 -2.80
C ASP A 29 3.17 -3.24 -2.33
N VAL A 30 2.03 -3.54 -1.73
CA VAL A 30 1.11 -2.55 -1.16
C VAL A 30 0.63 -3.01 0.21
N GLY A 31 0.07 -2.09 0.99
CA GLY A 31 -0.45 -2.40 2.30
C GLY A 31 -1.64 -3.34 2.26
N ARG A 32 -1.75 -4.23 3.25
CA ARG A 32 -2.90 -5.13 3.36
C ARG A 32 -4.17 -4.37 3.75
N ILE A 33 -5.32 -4.95 3.41
CA ILE A 33 -6.63 -4.28 3.60
C ILE A 33 -7.51 -5.00 4.65
N ASP A 34 -7.03 -6.09 5.22
CA ASP A 34 -7.84 -7.02 6.02
C ASP A 34 -7.72 -6.84 7.54
N LEU A 35 -7.17 -5.71 7.98
CA LEU A 35 -7.04 -5.38 9.40
C LEU A 35 -8.20 -4.49 9.85
N GLY A 36 -9.38 -5.09 9.97
CA GLY A 36 -10.61 -4.39 10.37
C GLY A 36 -11.35 -3.71 9.21
N GLY A 37 -12.59 -3.33 9.45
CA GLY A 37 -13.45 -2.69 8.45
C GLY A 37 -13.96 -3.63 7.37
N ASP A 38 -14.50 -3.06 6.31
CA ASP A 38 -15.00 -3.80 5.16
C ASP A 38 -13.88 -4.03 4.14
N PRO A 39 -13.44 -5.28 3.91
CA PRO A 39 -12.35 -5.58 2.96
C PRO A 39 -12.64 -5.12 1.54
N ARG A 40 -13.89 -5.21 1.10
CA ARG A 40 -14.28 -4.81 -0.26
C ARG A 40 -14.17 -3.29 -0.44
N GLU A 41 -14.69 -2.54 0.51
CA GLU A 41 -14.61 -1.07 0.52
C GLU A 41 -13.15 -0.60 0.60
N LYS A 42 -12.37 -1.20 1.49
CA LYS A 42 -10.96 -0.85 1.67
C LYS A 42 -10.13 -1.18 0.44
N THR A 43 -10.43 -2.28 -0.25
CA THR A 43 -9.77 -2.64 -1.51
C THR A 43 -10.03 -1.60 -2.58
N GLU A 44 -11.27 -1.16 -2.72
CA GLU A 44 -11.62 -0.11 -3.68
C GLU A 44 -10.93 1.22 -3.35
N MET A 45 -10.88 1.57 -2.06
CA MET A 45 -10.16 2.76 -1.60
C MET A 45 -8.68 2.67 -1.93
N LEU A 46 -8.03 1.54 -1.65
CA LEU A 46 -6.61 1.34 -1.95
C LEU A 46 -6.35 1.41 -3.45
N TYR A 47 -7.19 0.75 -4.26
CA TYR A 47 -7.09 0.82 -5.71
C TYR A 47 -7.07 2.28 -6.20
N ASN A 48 -8.03 3.07 -5.76
CA ASN A 48 -8.13 4.49 -6.15
C ASN A 48 -6.93 5.30 -5.63
N SER A 49 -6.46 5.01 -4.43
CA SER A 49 -5.29 5.66 -3.86
C SER A 49 -4.03 5.38 -4.69
N LEU A 50 -3.84 4.13 -5.11
CA LEU A 50 -2.70 3.74 -5.96
C LEU A 50 -2.78 4.43 -7.33
N ARG A 51 -3.97 4.50 -7.95
CA ARG A 51 -4.16 5.24 -9.22
C ARG A 51 -3.81 6.72 -9.06
N LYS A 52 -4.11 7.30 -7.91
CA LYS A 52 -3.72 8.68 -7.58
C LYS A 52 -2.20 8.83 -7.51
N LEU A 53 -1.52 7.92 -6.82
CA LEU A 53 -0.06 7.97 -6.68
C LEU A 53 0.67 7.76 -8.01
N GLU A 54 0.14 6.96 -8.92
CA GLU A 54 0.72 6.75 -10.26
C GLU A 54 0.79 8.03 -11.09
N LYS A 55 -0.01 9.04 -10.76
CA LYS A 55 -0.02 10.32 -11.47
C LYS A 55 1.10 11.26 -11.02
N LEU A 56 1.81 10.93 -9.95
CA LEU A 56 2.97 11.72 -9.52
C LEU A 56 4.11 11.61 -10.53
N PRO A 57 5.03 12.61 -10.59
CA PRO A 57 6.21 12.50 -11.44
C PRO A 57 6.96 11.19 -11.19
N GLY A 58 7.40 10.53 -12.26
CA GLY A 58 8.04 9.22 -12.18
C GLY A 58 9.31 9.19 -11.33
N GLU A 59 10.04 10.29 -11.24
CA GLU A 59 11.24 10.45 -10.42
C GLU A 59 10.95 10.67 -8.94
N THR A 60 9.68 10.81 -8.53
CA THR A 60 9.29 10.93 -7.11
C THR A 60 9.78 9.71 -6.35
N LYS A 61 10.56 9.95 -5.30
CA LYS A 61 11.08 8.88 -4.44
C LYS A 61 10.01 8.42 -3.48
N VAL A 62 9.89 7.10 -3.31
CA VAL A 62 8.90 6.45 -2.44
C VAL A 62 9.61 5.89 -1.21
N TYR A 63 9.22 6.36 -0.05
CA TYR A 63 9.73 5.90 1.25
C TYR A 63 8.60 5.25 2.05
N PRO A 64 8.51 3.90 2.08
CA PRO A 64 7.49 3.20 2.84
C PRO A 64 7.84 3.06 4.31
N ASN A 65 6.84 2.69 5.14
CA ASN A 65 7.08 2.37 6.54
C ASN A 65 7.81 1.04 6.73
N HIS A 66 7.60 0.11 5.81
CA HIS A 66 8.17 -1.25 5.89
C HIS A 66 8.84 -1.62 4.58
N VAL A 67 9.87 -2.47 4.69
CA VAL A 67 10.50 -3.14 3.56
C VAL A 67 10.31 -4.63 3.78
N GLY A 68 9.95 -5.38 2.75
CA GLY A 68 9.79 -6.82 2.87
C GLY A 68 8.40 -7.26 3.32
N ALA A 69 7.36 -6.67 2.78
CA ALA A 69 5.98 -7.14 3.00
C ALA A 69 5.71 -8.49 2.31
N VAL A 70 4.46 -8.87 2.23
CA VAL A 70 3.95 -10.20 1.84
C VAL A 70 4.50 -10.74 0.52
N HIS A 71 4.64 -9.88 -0.48
CA HIS A 71 5.17 -10.21 -1.79
C HIS A 71 6.62 -9.71 -1.93
N ALA A 72 7.32 -9.66 -0.80
CA ALA A 72 8.63 -9.05 -0.67
C ALA A 72 9.54 -9.36 -1.84
N ILE A 73 9.91 -8.32 -2.55
CA ILE A 73 11.11 -8.36 -3.37
C ILE A 73 12.27 -8.43 -2.37
N ASP A 74 13.12 -9.43 -2.51
CA ASP A 74 14.35 -9.55 -1.74
C ASP A 74 15.28 -8.40 -2.16
N SER A 75 15.10 -7.26 -1.50
CA SER A 75 15.81 -6.02 -1.80
C SER A 75 16.27 -5.37 -0.50
N GLU A 76 17.53 -4.95 -0.50
CA GLU A 76 18.09 -4.13 0.59
C GLU A 76 17.73 -2.64 0.43
N ASP A 77 16.99 -2.27 -0.63
CA ASP A 77 16.63 -0.89 -0.91
C ASP A 77 15.65 -0.37 0.15
N THR A 78 15.89 0.85 0.61
CA THR A 78 15.05 1.54 1.58
C THR A 78 14.10 2.54 0.92
N PHE A 79 14.25 2.78 -0.37
CA PHE A 79 13.38 3.65 -1.16
C PHE A 79 13.29 3.15 -2.60
N SER A 80 12.27 3.59 -3.30
CA SER A 80 12.04 3.31 -4.71
C SER A 80 11.64 4.61 -5.43
N THR A 81 11.14 4.51 -6.65
CA THR A 81 10.56 5.65 -7.37
C THR A 81 9.18 5.26 -7.90
N ILE A 82 8.33 6.26 -8.15
CA ILE A 82 7.01 6.00 -8.75
C ILE A 82 7.15 5.25 -10.08
N SER A 83 8.09 5.64 -10.94
CA SER A 83 8.29 4.94 -12.22
C SER A 83 8.73 3.49 -12.04
N SER A 84 9.58 3.20 -11.05
CA SER A 84 9.99 1.84 -10.74
C SER A 84 8.82 1.00 -10.24
N GLU A 85 7.98 1.54 -9.36
CA GLU A 85 6.80 0.84 -8.86
C GLU A 85 5.77 0.59 -9.96
N ILE A 86 5.50 1.56 -10.81
CA ILE A 86 4.61 1.37 -11.98
C ILE A 86 5.10 0.22 -12.86
N LYS A 87 6.41 0.07 -13.01
CA LYS A 87 7.01 -0.97 -13.87
C LYS A 87 7.07 -2.35 -13.21
N ASN A 88 7.39 -2.41 -11.92
CA ASN A 88 7.81 -3.65 -11.26
C ASN A 88 6.85 -4.13 -10.17
N ASN A 89 5.94 -3.29 -9.67
CA ASN A 89 5.03 -3.66 -8.58
C ASN A 89 3.83 -4.42 -9.13
N GLU A 90 3.67 -5.67 -8.77
CA GLU A 90 2.58 -6.51 -9.27
C GLU A 90 1.20 -5.93 -8.97
N ALA A 91 1.00 -5.37 -7.79
CA ALA A 91 -0.28 -4.77 -7.42
C ALA A 91 -0.67 -3.62 -8.36
N LEU A 92 0.30 -2.84 -8.83
CA LEU A 92 0.06 -1.75 -9.77
C LEU A 92 -0.22 -2.23 -11.19
N GLN A 93 0.14 -3.47 -11.54
CA GLN A 93 -0.16 -4.06 -12.84
C GLN A 93 -1.63 -4.50 -12.95
N VAL A 94 -2.31 -4.71 -11.83
CA VAL A 94 -3.70 -5.16 -11.80
C VAL A 94 -4.62 -3.95 -12.01
N LYS A 95 -5.12 -3.77 -13.24
CA LYS A 95 -5.86 -2.57 -13.66
C LYS A 95 -7.39 -2.71 -13.56
N ASP A 96 -7.90 -3.93 -13.41
CA ASP A 96 -9.33 -4.17 -13.19
C ASP A 96 -9.61 -4.28 -11.69
N ILE A 97 -10.64 -3.59 -11.22
CA ILE A 97 -10.96 -3.54 -9.79
C ILE A 97 -11.37 -4.90 -9.22
N LYS A 98 -12.01 -5.75 -10.03
CA LYS A 98 -12.41 -7.10 -9.59
C LYS A 98 -11.19 -8.01 -9.45
N ASP A 99 -10.28 -7.93 -10.40
CA ASP A 99 -9.01 -8.66 -10.35
C ASP A 99 -8.15 -8.18 -9.19
N PHE A 100 -8.17 -6.88 -8.92
CA PHE A 100 -7.46 -6.30 -7.79
C PHE A 100 -8.03 -6.80 -6.44
N TYR A 101 -9.34 -6.93 -6.34
CA TYR A 101 -9.96 -7.50 -5.15
C TYR A 101 -9.50 -8.96 -4.91
N VAL A 102 -9.47 -9.78 -5.96
CA VAL A 102 -8.95 -11.15 -5.86
C VAL A 102 -7.48 -11.13 -5.45
N TYR A 103 -6.66 -10.29 -6.07
CA TYR A 103 -5.24 -10.14 -5.74
C TYR A 103 -5.04 -9.77 -4.27
N MET A 104 -5.86 -8.87 -3.74
CA MET A 104 -5.74 -8.37 -2.37
C MET A 104 -6.31 -9.31 -1.31
N THR A 105 -7.12 -10.30 -1.69
CA THR A 105 -7.78 -11.22 -0.74
C THR A 105 -7.30 -12.65 -0.83
N ASP A 106 -6.57 -13.03 -1.89
CA ASP A 106 -6.09 -14.38 -2.11
C ASP A 106 -4.62 -14.53 -1.69
N GLY A 107 -4.32 -15.60 -0.94
CA GLY A 107 -2.95 -15.97 -0.58
C GLY A 107 -2.23 -15.06 0.41
N TRP A 108 -2.94 -14.19 1.11
CA TRP A 108 -2.31 -13.32 2.11
C TRP A 108 -1.95 -14.10 3.38
N PRO A 109 -0.82 -13.78 4.03
CA PRO A 109 -0.43 -14.42 5.27
C PRO A 109 -1.42 -14.11 6.39
N ALA A 110 -1.40 -14.95 7.41
CA ALA A 110 -2.21 -14.76 8.61
C ALA A 110 -1.95 -13.36 9.20
N LYS A 111 -3.01 -12.78 9.77
CA LYS A 111 -2.87 -11.53 10.54
C LYS A 111 -2.00 -11.78 11.76
N PRO A 112 -1.26 -10.78 12.27
CA PRO A 112 -0.59 -10.90 13.57
C PRO A 112 -1.59 -11.29 14.66
N ASP A 113 -1.22 -12.15 15.59
CA ASP A 113 -2.13 -12.63 16.65
C ASP A 113 -2.76 -11.48 17.46
N ASN A 114 -2.06 -10.35 17.58
CA ASN A 114 -2.49 -9.18 18.34
C ASN A 114 -2.93 -8.01 17.47
N TRP A 115 -3.37 -8.26 16.24
CA TRP A 115 -3.72 -7.18 15.30
C TRP A 115 -4.83 -6.25 15.83
N GLU A 116 -5.82 -6.81 16.54
CA GLU A 116 -6.92 -6.02 17.13
C GLU A 116 -6.41 -5.10 18.24
N GLU A 117 -5.49 -5.60 19.07
CA GLU A 117 -4.86 -4.81 20.13
C GLU A 117 -4.03 -3.66 19.56
N ILE A 118 -3.29 -3.91 18.46
CA ILE A 118 -2.50 -2.88 17.78
C ILE A 118 -3.41 -1.76 17.28
N ILE A 119 -4.52 -2.12 16.63
CA ILE A 119 -5.48 -1.12 16.15
C ILE A 119 -6.08 -0.34 17.32
N ALA A 120 -6.52 -1.02 18.37
CA ALA A 120 -7.10 -0.37 19.55
C ALA A 120 -6.10 0.59 20.22
N TYR A 121 -4.83 0.21 20.27
CA TYR A 121 -3.77 1.07 20.81
C TYR A 121 -3.58 2.33 19.95
N ASN A 122 -3.56 2.18 18.64
CA ASN A 122 -3.33 3.31 17.73
C ASN A 122 -4.52 4.29 17.66
N LEU A 123 -5.71 3.87 18.07
CA LEU A 123 -6.90 4.72 18.12
C LEU A 123 -7.03 5.50 19.44
N LYS A 124 -6.17 5.26 20.38
CA LYS A 124 -6.14 6.04 21.64
C LYS A 124 -5.46 7.39 21.41
#